data_9a9297d507bfebdd9b3876a9fdcd5a90
#
_entry.id   9a9297d507bfebdd9b3876a9fdcd5a90
#
_cell.length_a   1.000
_cell.length_b   1.000
_cell.length_c   1.000
_cell.angle_alpha   90.00
_cell.angle_beta   90.00
_cell.angle_gamma   90.00
#
_symmetry.space_group_name_H-M   'P 1'
#
loop_
_entity.id
_entity.type
_entity.pdbx_description
1 polymer ?
#
loop_
_entity_poly.entity_id
_entity_poly.type
_entity_poly.pdbx_seq_one_letter_code
_entity_poly.pdbx_strand_id
1 'polypeptide(L)'
;MFCRDKRILRAVLCVLCASAATSASAQWLNYPVPGVPRTKSGAVNMTAPAPRLNGKPDLSGIWEAEDNRPCPAGGCADMKVGQEFVNIGWSLKGGLPYQPWAAELTKQRTAENRLHDPMSRCLPPGIVRLHTHALMRKMLQTPTVLAILNEQSVWYRQIMLDGRPLPVDPVPTWNGYSVGKWEGDTLVVQSNGFRDDLWLDANGSPMTSAATITERFRRPDFGHLEIALTVDDPKAYTRPWTVTLKQTIVANSDLLDYVCQENEKDVPHLVGK
;
A
#
# COMPACT_ATOMS: atom_id res chain seq x y z
N MET A 1 -35.18 10.14 57.46
CA MET A 1 -33.79 10.60 57.19
C MET A 1 -33.00 9.60 56.34
N PHE A 2 -33.67 8.92 55.37
CA PHE A 2 -33.08 7.85 54.56
C PHE A 2 -33.18 8.00 53.04
N CYS A 3 -33.55 9.18 52.55
CA CYS A 3 -33.75 9.38 51.09
C CYS A 3 -32.61 10.14 50.40
N ARG A 4 -31.60 10.61 51.13
CA ARG A 4 -30.47 11.40 50.62
C ARG A 4 -29.29 10.55 50.13
N ASP A 5 -29.08 9.39 50.72
CA ASP A 5 -27.93 8.52 50.43
C ASP A 5 -27.98 7.83 49.07
N LYS A 6 -29.18 7.49 48.58
CA LYS A 6 -29.34 6.80 47.29
C LYS A 6 -28.98 7.68 46.09
N ARG A 7 -29.12 9.01 46.21
CA ARG A 7 -28.73 9.94 45.13
C ARG A 7 -27.22 10.14 45.07
N ILE A 8 -26.56 10.21 46.22
CA ILE A 8 -25.10 10.31 46.33
C ILE A 8 -24.44 9.03 45.83
N LEU A 9 -24.97 7.86 46.22
CA LEU A 9 -24.45 6.57 45.76
C LEU A 9 -24.59 6.40 44.23
N ARG A 10 -25.70 6.85 43.63
CA ARG A 10 -25.87 6.83 42.17
C ARG A 10 -24.97 7.83 41.45
N ALA A 11 -24.74 8.99 42.02
CA ALA A 11 -23.81 9.97 41.45
C ALA A 11 -22.36 9.49 41.50
N VAL A 12 -21.93 8.85 42.60
CA VAL A 12 -20.60 8.25 42.75
C VAL A 12 -20.42 7.07 41.80
N LEU A 13 -21.45 6.23 41.61
CA LEU A 13 -21.41 5.10 40.66
C LEU A 13 -21.31 5.60 39.23
N CYS A 14 -22.02 6.67 38.84
CA CYS A 14 -21.92 7.26 37.51
C CYS A 14 -20.54 7.90 37.27
N VAL A 15 -19.92 8.53 38.27
CA VAL A 15 -18.58 9.11 38.16
C VAL A 15 -17.51 8.00 38.05
N LEU A 16 -17.67 6.89 38.78
CA LEU A 16 -16.78 5.73 38.68
C LEU A 16 -16.92 5.02 37.31
N CYS A 17 -18.12 4.94 36.73
CA CYS A 17 -18.30 4.41 35.37
C CYS A 17 -17.75 5.36 34.29
N ALA A 18 -17.80 6.67 34.49
CA ALA A 18 -17.25 7.63 33.55
C ALA A 18 -15.71 7.68 33.56
N SER A 19 -15.09 7.43 34.72
CA SER A 19 -13.61 7.37 34.83
C SER A 19 -13.00 6.03 34.36
N ALA A 20 -13.80 5.00 34.15
CA ALA A 20 -13.36 3.71 33.59
C ALA A 20 -13.41 3.66 32.05
N ALA A 21 -13.90 4.72 31.39
CA ALA A 21 -13.75 4.88 29.95
C ALA A 21 -12.32 5.34 29.59
N THR A 22 -11.31 4.54 29.97
CA THR A 22 -10.02 4.56 29.29
C THR A 22 -10.32 4.24 27.83
N SER A 23 -9.92 5.13 26.95
CA SER A 23 -9.94 4.93 25.49
C SER A 23 -9.60 3.47 25.19
N ALA A 24 -10.57 2.69 24.75
CA ALA A 24 -10.32 1.40 24.15
C ALA A 24 -9.56 1.69 22.86
N SER A 25 -8.24 1.83 22.96
CA SER A 25 -7.36 1.81 21.81
C SER A 25 -7.62 0.47 21.12
N ALA A 26 -7.95 0.51 19.84
CA ALA A 26 -8.07 -0.71 19.05
C ALA A 26 -6.84 -1.60 19.33
N GLN A 27 -7.06 -2.87 19.61
CA GLN A 27 -6.13 -3.79 20.27
C GLN A 27 -4.72 -3.88 19.66
N TRP A 28 -4.52 -3.40 18.42
CA TRP A 28 -3.31 -3.61 17.66
C TRP A 28 -2.48 -2.33 17.41
N LEU A 29 -3.04 -1.14 17.66
CA LEU A 29 -2.44 0.15 17.27
C LEU A 29 -1.18 0.56 18.06
N ASN A 30 -0.79 -0.14 19.11
CA ASN A 30 0.40 0.17 19.91
C ASN A 30 1.09 -1.08 20.46
N TYR A 31 1.21 -2.13 19.66
CA TYR A 31 1.94 -3.33 20.07
C TYR A 31 3.45 -3.11 19.90
N PRO A 32 4.23 -3.02 21.00
CA PRO A 32 5.68 -2.82 20.89
C PRO A 32 6.35 -4.03 20.24
N VAL A 33 6.84 -3.86 19.03
CA VAL A 33 7.58 -4.91 18.32
C VAL A 33 9.02 -4.96 18.87
N PRO A 34 9.53 -6.15 19.28
CA PRO A 34 10.92 -6.32 19.71
C PRO A 34 11.92 -5.94 18.61
N GLY A 35 13.08 -5.39 18.99
CA GLY A 35 14.14 -5.05 18.04
C GLY A 35 13.96 -3.73 17.29
N VAL A 36 12.86 -3.02 17.50
CA VAL A 36 12.66 -1.67 16.94
C VAL A 36 13.61 -0.69 17.60
N PRO A 37 14.48 0.03 16.84
CA PRO A 37 15.36 1.03 17.41
C PRO A 37 14.57 2.20 18.00
N ARG A 38 14.95 2.63 19.21
CA ARG A 38 14.26 3.70 19.91
C ARG A 38 15.22 4.80 20.35
N THR A 39 14.71 6.01 20.39
CA THR A 39 15.39 7.17 20.95
C THR A 39 15.42 7.10 22.49
N LYS A 40 16.16 7.99 23.12
CA LYS A 40 16.19 8.10 24.59
C LYS A 40 14.81 8.40 25.20
N SER A 41 13.91 9.01 24.45
CA SER A 41 12.51 9.27 24.87
C SER A 41 11.57 8.07 24.67
N GLY A 42 12.05 6.94 24.13
CA GLY A 42 11.24 5.75 23.83
C GLY A 42 10.53 5.79 22.47
N ALA A 43 10.57 6.91 21.76
CA ALA A 43 10.02 7.01 20.41
C ALA A 43 10.83 6.15 19.41
N VAL A 44 10.18 5.68 18.33
CA VAL A 44 10.87 4.96 17.27
C VAL A 44 11.92 5.85 16.62
N ASN A 45 13.14 5.34 16.48
CA ASN A 45 14.21 6.05 15.77
C ASN A 45 14.16 5.72 14.28
N MET A 46 13.42 6.52 13.54
CA MET A 46 13.18 6.33 12.09
C MET A 46 14.47 6.42 11.27
N THR A 47 15.45 7.22 11.72
CA THR A 47 16.73 7.45 11.03
C THR A 47 17.85 6.53 11.51
N ALA A 48 17.54 5.53 12.33
CA ALA A 48 18.52 4.51 12.68
C ALA A 48 19.02 3.77 11.42
N PRO A 49 20.23 3.21 11.43
CA PRO A 49 20.72 2.43 10.29
C PRO A 49 19.73 1.33 9.86
N ALA A 50 19.59 1.15 8.57
CA ALA A 50 18.76 0.08 8.01
C ALA A 50 19.24 -1.30 8.52
N PRO A 51 18.34 -2.16 9.02
CA PRO A 51 18.70 -3.51 9.42
C PRO A 51 19.23 -4.29 8.23
N ARG A 52 20.03 -5.31 8.49
CA ARG A 52 20.63 -6.14 7.43
C ARG A 52 20.34 -7.62 7.66
N LEU A 53 20.05 -8.31 6.57
CA LEU A 53 19.87 -9.75 6.52
C LEU A 53 20.85 -10.33 5.48
N ASN A 54 21.74 -11.24 5.88
CA ASN A 54 22.75 -11.85 5.01
C ASN A 54 23.58 -10.83 4.20
N GLY A 55 23.98 -9.72 4.84
CA GLY A 55 24.79 -8.68 4.21
C GLY A 55 24.03 -7.73 3.28
N LYS A 56 22.72 -7.90 3.07
CA LYS A 56 21.86 -7.01 2.30
C LYS A 56 20.92 -6.22 3.22
N PRO A 57 20.41 -5.04 2.82
CA PRO A 57 19.35 -4.39 3.58
C PRO A 57 18.18 -5.35 3.78
N ASP A 58 17.67 -5.43 5.00
CA ASP A 58 16.46 -6.19 5.30
C ASP A 58 15.24 -5.32 4.99
N LEU A 59 14.45 -5.72 4.01
CA LEU A 59 13.21 -5.03 3.62
C LEU A 59 12.01 -5.46 4.47
N SER A 60 12.20 -6.41 5.40
CA SER A 60 11.11 -6.89 6.26
C SER A 60 10.58 -5.77 7.15
N GLY A 61 9.28 -5.80 7.38
CA GLY A 61 8.56 -4.82 8.19
C GLY A 61 7.18 -4.57 7.66
N ILE A 62 6.42 -3.74 8.38
CA ILE A 62 5.12 -3.25 7.96
C ILE A 62 5.32 -1.86 7.39
N TRP A 63 4.80 -1.64 6.21
CA TRP A 63 5.01 -0.42 5.44
C TRP A 63 3.68 0.20 5.04
N GLU A 64 3.60 1.52 5.12
CA GLU A 64 2.51 2.32 4.57
C GLU A 64 3.05 3.28 3.51
N ALA A 65 2.22 3.61 2.51
CA ALA A 65 2.57 4.62 1.52
C ALA A 65 2.63 6.00 2.19
N GLU A 66 3.67 6.80 1.89
CA GLU A 66 3.70 8.19 2.30
C GLU A 66 2.61 8.97 1.57
N ASP A 67 1.86 9.77 2.33
CA ASP A 67 0.90 10.70 1.75
C ASP A 67 1.60 12.04 1.49
N ASN A 68 1.93 12.27 0.23
CA ASN A 68 2.52 13.53 -0.22
C ASN A 68 1.46 14.61 -0.50
N ARG A 69 0.18 14.32 -0.26
CA ARG A 69 -0.90 15.28 -0.47
C ARG A 69 -0.91 16.31 0.68
N PRO A 70 -0.85 17.62 0.36
CA PRO A 70 -1.04 18.63 1.39
C PRO A 70 -2.46 18.53 1.96
N CYS A 71 -2.54 18.32 3.28
CA CYS A 71 -3.83 18.33 3.96
C CYS A 71 -4.37 19.75 4.10
N PRO A 72 -5.69 19.98 3.91
CA PRO A 72 -6.32 21.24 4.26
C PRO A 72 -6.15 21.58 5.75
N ALA A 73 -6.37 22.83 6.13
CA ALA A 73 -6.20 23.31 7.50
C ALA A 73 -7.00 22.55 8.58
N GLY A 74 -7.96 21.71 8.22
CA GLY A 74 -8.71 20.83 9.12
C GLY A 74 -8.19 19.39 9.21
N GLY A 75 -7.06 19.08 8.60
CA GLY A 75 -6.52 17.73 8.48
C GLY A 75 -7.05 16.97 7.27
N CYS A 76 -6.44 15.83 6.98
CA CYS A 76 -7.04 14.86 6.05
C CYS A 76 -7.97 13.96 6.88
N ALA A 77 -9.22 13.83 6.45
CA ALA A 77 -10.14 12.85 7.04
C ALA A 77 -9.61 11.44 6.80
N ASP A 78 -9.85 10.60 7.71
CA ASP A 78 -9.69 9.16 7.95
C ASP A 78 -8.89 8.26 6.99
N MET A 79 -8.72 8.58 5.72
CA MET A 79 -7.89 7.82 4.78
C MET A 79 -6.87 8.73 4.11
N LYS A 80 -5.60 8.46 4.36
CA LYS A 80 -4.48 9.03 3.61
C LYS A 80 -4.48 8.42 2.20
N VAL A 81 -5.08 9.11 1.26
CA VAL A 81 -5.00 8.73 -0.15
C VAL A 81 -3.94 9.59 -0.80
N GLY A 82 -2.75 9.01 -1.05
CA GLY A 82 -1.65 9.68 -1.71
C GLY A 82 -1.99 10.15 -3.13
N GLN A 83 -1.28 11.14 -3.62
CA GLN A 83 -1.45 11.61 -5.00
C GLN A 83 -1.19 10.50 -6.00
N GLU A 84 -0.20 9.65 -5.72
CA GLU A 84 0.18 8.51 -6.55
C GLU A 84 -0.92 7.45 -6.63
N PHE A 85 -1.74 7.31 -5.59
CA PHE A 85 -2.87 6.40 -5.63
C PHE A 85 -3.94 6.88 -6.61
N VAL A 86 -4.16 8.21 -6.70
CA VAL A 86 -5.14 8.81 -7.60
C VAL A 86 -4.58 8.94 -9.00
N ASN A 87 -3.35 9.42 -9.12
CA ASN A 87 -2.64 9.64 -10.38
C ASN A 87 -1.17 9.26 -10.21
N ILE A 88 -0.77 8.09 -10.67
CA ILE A 88 0.62 7.62 -10.53
C ILE A 88 1.64 8.56 -11.20
N GLY A 89 1.22 9.28 -12.19
CA GLY A 89 2.06 10.23 -12.92
C GLY A 89 2.03 11.67 -12.39
N TRP A 90 1.44 11.94 -11.21
CA TRP A 90 1.23 13.29 -10.72
C TRP A 90 2.54 14.11 -10.59
N SER A 91 3.64 13.46 -10.24
CA SER A 91 4.96 14.09 -10.09
C SER A 91 5.72 14.25 -11.41
N LEU A 92 5.23 13.65 -12.50
CA LEU A 92 5.89 13.73 -13.80
C LEU A 92 5.56 15.04 -14.52
N LYS A 93 6.58 15.75 -14.98
CA LYS A 93 6.37 16.93 -15.82
C LYS A 93 5.65 16.53 -17.12
N GLY A 94 4.43 17.02 -17.28
CA GLY A 94 3.57 16.70 -18.42
C GLY A 94 2.72 15.44 -18.22
N GLY A 95 2.74 14.81 -17.03
CA GLY A 95 1.96 13.61 -16.72
C GLY A 95 2.47 12.34 -17.40
N LEU A 96 1.64 11.31 -17.43
CA LEU A 96 1.96 10.04 -18.08
C LEU A 96 1.98 10.18 -19.61
N PRO A 97 2.98 9.58 -20.29
CA PRO A 97 3.15 9.69 -21.75
C PRO A 97 2.21 8.70 -22.49
N TYR A 98 0.91 8.87 -22.35
CA TYR A 98 -0.07 7.97 -22.93
C TYR A 98 0.00 7.88 -24.46
N GLN A 99 -0.30 6.68 -24.97
CA GLN A 99 -0.79 6.53 -26.35
C GLN A 99 -2.17 7.22 -26.49
N PRO A 100 -2.59 7.66 -27.68
CA PRO A 100 -3.87 8.37 -27.85
C PRO A 100 -5.09 7.63 -27.28
N TRP A 101 -5.20 6.32 -27.52
CA TRP A 101 -6.30 5.51 -27.00
C TRP A 101 -6.28 5.42 -25.47
N ALA A 102 -5.08 5.32 -24.85
CA ALA A 102 -4.94 5.20 -23.41
C ALA A 102 -5.31 6.52 -22.71
N ALA A 103 -5.00 7.66 -23.31
CA ALA A 103 -5.41 8.97 -22.84
C ALA A 103 -6.94 9.12 -22.85
N GLU A 104 -7.59 8.73 -23.97
CA GLU A 104 -9.05 8.83 -24.09
C GLU A 104 -9.76 7.86 -23.13
N LEU A 105 -9.25 6.63 -23.00
CA LEU A 105 -9.78 5.67 -22.03
C LEU A 105 -9.68 6.18 -20.59
N THR A 106 -8.55 6.77 -20.21
CA THR A 106 -8.36 7.33 -18.84
C THR A 106 -9.34 8.47 -18.61
N LYS A 107 -9.53 9.35 -19.58
CA LYS A 107 -10.50 10.44 -19.52
C LYS A 107 -11.93 9.92 -19.37
N GLN A 108 -12.33 8.92 -20.14
CA GLN A 108 -13.62 8.27 -20.03
C GLN A 108 -13.84 7.66 -18.64
N ARG A 109 -12.90 6.86 -18.15
CA ARG A 109 -12.96 6.22 -16.82
C ARG A 109 -13.11 7.24 -15.70
N THR A 110 -12.44 8.38 -15.82
CA THR A 110 -12.53 9.49 -14.84
C THR A 110 -13.92 10.17 -14.94
N ALA A 111 -14.45 10.41 -16.14
CA ALA A 111 -15.77 11.03 -16.34
C ALA A 111 -16.91 10.12 -15.84
N GLU A 112 -16.75 8.82 -15.89
CA GLU A 112 -17.68 7.80 -15.38
C GLU A 112 -17.52 7.55 -13.87
N ASN A 113 -16.84 8.44 -13.13
CA ASN A 113 -16.57 8.29 -11.70
C ASN A 113 -15.93 6.94 -11.31
N ARG A 114 -15.12 6.38 -12.22
CA ARG A 114 -14.40 5.12 -11.98
C ARG A 114 -15.32 3.91 -11.76
N LEU A 115 -16.52 3.93 -12.31
CA LEU A 115 -17.54 2.89 -12.15
C LEU A 115 -17.02 1.47 -12.45
N HIS A 116 -16.06 1.37 -13.38
CA HIS A 116 -15.47 0.10 -13.82
C HIS A 116 -14.11 -0.19 -13.17
N ASP A 117 -13.74 0.52 -12.10
CA ASP A 117 -12.51 0.22 -11.34
C ASP A 117 -12.58 -1.22 -10.81
N PRO A 118 -11.60 -2.09 -11.10
CA PRO A 118 -11.58 -3.45 -10.56
C PRO A 118 -11.72 -3.50 -9.03
N MET A 119 -11.17 -2.51 -8.31
CA MET A 119 -11.28 -2.44 -6.86
C MET A 119 -12.71 -2.22 -6.37
N SER A 120 -13.58 -1.55 -7.14
CA SER A 120 -15.00 -1.39 -6.79
C SER A 120 -15.76 -2.72 -6.76
N ARG A 121 -15.18 -3.76 -7.36
CA ARG A 121 -15.69 -5.14 -7.37
C ARG A 121 -14.84 -6.10 -6.54
N CYS A 122 -14.04 -5.56 -5.63
CA CYS A 122 -13.12 -6.34 -4.80
C CYS A 122 -12.12 -7.21 -5.59
N LEU A 123 -11.81 -6.83 -6.83
CA LEU A 123 -10.79 -7.48 -7.63
C LEU A 123 -9.40 -6.93 -7.25
N PRO A 124 -8.33 -7.69 -7.53
CA PRO A 124 -6.97 -7.28 -7.18
C PRO A 124 -6.57 -5.97 -7.85
N PRO A 125 -5.95 -5.03 -7.12
CA PRO A 125 -5.53 -3.74 -7.68
C PRO A 125 -4.26 -3.84 -8.56
N GLY A 126 -3.56 -4.97 -8.56
CA GLY A 126 -2.26 -5.11 -9.20
C GLY A 126 -1.11 -4.50 -8.39
N ILE A 127 0.12 -4.86 -8.76
CA ILE A 127 1.32 -4.55 -7.94
C ILE A 127 1.58 -3.05 -7.79
N VAL A 128 1.27 -2.22 -8.79
CA VAL A 128 1.54 -0.78 -8.75
C VAL A 128 0.64 -0.09 -7.73
N ARG A 129 -0.67 -0.32 -7.82
CA ARG A 129 -1.64 0.28 -6.88
C ARG A 129 -1.46 -0.22 -5.44
N LEU A 130 -0.99 -1.46 -5.25
CA LEU A 130 -0.68 -1.95 -3.92
C LEU A 130 0.44 -1.15 -3.23
N HIS A 131 1.38 -0.58 -3.99
CA HIS A 131 2.42 0.27 -3.41
C HIS A 131 1.91 1.66 -2.99
N THR A 132 0.85 2.13 -3.59
CA THR A 132 0.29 3.47 -3.37
C THR A 132 -1.00 3.45 -2.55
N HIS A 133 -1.52 2.26 -2.22
CA HIS A 133 -2.73 2.10 -1.42
C HIS A 133 -2.50 2.55 0.03
N ALA A 134 -3.54 3.13 0.66
CA ALA A 134 -3.48 3.62 2.03
C ALA A 134 -3.34 2.51 3.08
N LEU A 135 -3.82 1.29 2.78
CA LEU A 135 -3.69 0.15 3.71
C LEU A 135 -2.26 -0.39 3.75
N MET A 136 -1.91 -0.95 4.88
CA MET A 136 -0.56 -1.43 5.16
C MET A 136 -0.21 -2.70 4.38
N ARG A 137 1.09 -2.93 4.24
CA ARG A 137 1.66 -4.16 3.71
C ARG A 137 2.81 -4.64 4.57
N LYS A 138 2.91 -5.94 4.75
CA LYS A 138 4.00 -6.60 5.47
C LYS A 138 4.94 -7.26 4.49
N MET A 139 6.20 -6.88 4.51
CA MET A 139 7.25 -7.56 3.75
C MET A 139 7.96 -8.57 4.63
N LEU A 140 8.22 -9.73 4.09
CA LEU A 140 8.95 -10.83 4.72
C LEU A 140 10.08 -11.24 3.78
N GLN A 141 11.32 -10.93 4.14
CA GLN A 141 12.48 -11.24 3.34
C GLN A 141 13.15 -12.52 3.81
N THR A 142 13.42 -13.40 2.86
CA THR A 142 14.27 -14.59 3.05
C THR A 142 15.41 -14.57 2.02
N PRO A 143 16.40 -15.48 2.07
CA PRO A 143 17.44 -15.55 1.05
C PRO A 143 16.92 -15.79 -0.36
N THR A 144 15.77 -16.43 -0.52
CA THR A 144 15.26 -16.90 -1.82
C THR A 144 13.94 -16.26 -2.26
N VAL A 145 13.27 -15.55 -1.36
CA VAL A 145 11.98 -14.90 -1.67
C VAL A 145 11.77 -13.65 -0.82
N LEU A 146 11.22 -12.60 -1.43
CA LEU A 146 10.58 -11.51 -0.73
C LEU A 146 9.06 -11.67 -0.92
N ALA A 147 8.35 -11.98 0.17
CA ALA A 147 6.90 -12.04 0.19
C ALA A 147 6.33 -10.70 0.66
N ILE A 148 5.33 -10.17 -0.04
CA ILE A 148 4.60 -8.96 0.33
C ILE A 148 3.15 -9.37 0.58
N LEU A 149 2.72 -9.24 1.83
CA LEU A 149 1.35 -9.47 2.27
C LEU A 149 0.65 -8.11 2.35
N ASN A 150 -0.57 -8.02 1.90
CA ASN A 150 -1.33 -6.77 1.89
C ASN A 150 -2.59 -6.92 2.73
N GLU A 151 -2.94 -5.90 3.52
CA GLU A 151 -4.24 -5.85 4.19
C GLU A 151 -5.38 -5.83 3.18
N GLN A 152 -5.20 -5.05 2.11
CA GLN A 152 -6.20 -4.96 1.05
C GLN A 152 -6.55 -6.35 0.51
N SER A 153 -7.73 -6.84 0.86
CA SER A 153 -8.31 -8.10 0.36
C SER A 153 -7.42 -9.34 0.55
N VAL A 154 -6.53 -9.33 1.55
CA VAL A 154 -5.62 -10.44 1.90
C VAL A 154 -4.74 -10.91 0.72
N TRP A 155 -4.39 -10.03 -0.20
CA TRP A 155 -3.56 -10.36 -1.36
C TRP A 155 -2.09 -10.48 -0.99
N TYR A 156 -1.38 -11.33 -1.70
CA TYR A 156 0.06 -11.49 -1.56
C TYR A 156 0.78 -11.38 -2.90
N ARG A 157 2.06 -11.03 -2.85
CA ARG A 157 2.99 -11.06 -3.97
C ARG A 157 4.26 -11.81 -3.56
N GLN A 158 4.81 -12.59 -4.48
CA GLN A 158 6.10 -13.26 -4.32
C GLN A 158 7.10 -12.68 -5.32
N ILE A 159 8.27 -12.33 -4.84
CA ILE A 159 9.43 -11.92 -5.65
C ILE A 159 10.51 -12.98 -5.44
N MET A 160 10.83 -13.71 -6.48
CA MET A 160 11.82 -14.79 -6.41
C MET A 160 13.24 -14.23 -6.45
N LEU A 161 14.06 -14.59 -5.45
CA LEU A 161 15.43 -14.12 -5.28
C LEU A 161 16.46 -15.23 -5.47
N ASP A 162 16.04 -16.40 -5.95
CA ASP A 162 16.84 -17.61 -6.12
C ASP A 162 17.63 -17.67 -7.45
N GLY A 163 17.62 -16.56 -8.21
CA GLY A 163 18.37 -16.44 -9.46
C GLY A 163 17.68 -17.02 -10.68
N ARG A 164 16.42 -17.49 -10.55
CA ARG A 164 15.64 -17.93 -11.72
C ARG A 164 15.41 -16.79 -12.69
N PRO A 165 15.30 -17.06 -14.01
CA PRO A 165 14.97 -16.03 -14.99
C PRO A 165 13.50 -15.64 -14.92
N LEU A 166 13.18 -14.43 -15.39
CA LEU A 166 11.81 -14.02 -15.65
C LEU A 166 11.20 -14.91 -16.74
N PRO A 167 9.97 -15.43 -16.59
CA PRO A 167 9.34 -16.27 -17.62
C PRO A 167 9.12 -15.50 -18.92
N VAL A 168 9.31 -16.17 -20.05
CA VAL A 168 9.21 -15.55 -21.39
C VAL A 168 7.76 -15.32 -21.80
N ASP A 169 6.88 -16.28 -21.51
CA ASP A 169 5.46 -16.23 -21.89
C ASP A 169 4.61 -16.82 -20.75
N PRO A 170 4.49 -16.12 -19.63
CA PRO A 170 3.72 -16.61 -18.50
C PRO A 170 2.21 -16.45 -18.72
N VAL A 171 1.42 -17.31 -18.09
CA VAL A 171 -0.02 -17.14 -18.01
C VAL A 171 -0.33 -15.80 -17.31
N PRO A 172 -1.13 -14.90 -17.90
CA PRO A 172 -1.41 -13.59 -17.31
C PRO A 172 -2.11 -13.69 -15.97
N THR A 173 -1.60 -12.93 -14.98
CA THR A 173 -2.16 -12.86 -13.63
C THR A 173 -2.31 -11.40 -13.17
N TRP A 174 -3.00 -11.16 -12.05
CA TRP A 174 -3.17 -9.83 -11.47
C TRP A 174 -1.85 -9.21 -11.01
N ASN A 175 -0.94 -10.00 -10.44
CA ASN A 175 0.34 -9.54 -9.90
C ASN A 175 1.52 -9.82 -10.83
N GLY A 176 1.29 -10.48 -11.96
CA GLY A 176 2.37 -10.94 -12.83
C GLY A 176 3.30 -11.93 -12.13
N TYR A 177 4.47 -12.12 -12.73
CA TYR A 177 5.57 -12.89 -12.18
C TYR A 177 6.74 -11.95 -11.90
N SER A 178 7.38 -12.12 -10.76
CA SER A 178 8.43 -11.22 -10.29
C SER A 178 9.68 -11.99 -9.93
N VAL A 179 10.82 -11.54 -10.45
CA VAL A 179 12.16 -12.01 -10.07
C VAL A 179 12.99 -10.82 -9.59
N GLY A 180 13.82 -11.03 -8.60
CA GLY A 180 14.64 -9.97 -8.02
C GLY A 180 16.12 -10.35 -7.95
N LYS A 181 16.98 -9.35 -8.09
CA LYS A 181 18.42 -9.46 -7.96
C LYS A 181 18.98 -8.28 -7.17
N TRP A 182 19.89 -8.55 -6.25
CA TRP A 182 20.58 -7.51 -5.52
C TRP A 182 21.69 -6.86 -6.35
N GLU A 183 21.64 -5.56 -6.50
CA GLU A 183 22.69 -4.69 -7.03
C GLU A 183 23.22 -3.80 -5.92
N GLY A 184 24.31 -4.19 -5.29
CA GLY A 184 24.76 -3.53 -4.06
C GLY A 184 23.70 -3.61 -2.95
N ASP A 185 23.23 -2.48 -2.47
CA ASP A 185 22.18 -2.33 -1.45
C ASP A 185 20.79 -2.05 -2.04
N THR A 186 20.62 -2.20 -3.35
CA THR A 186 19.34 -2.04 -4.05
C THR A 186 18.84 -3.40 -4.53
N LEU A 187 17.61 -3.76 -4.18
CA LEU A 187 16.94 -4.89 -4.79
C LEU A 187 16.27 -4.44 -6.09
N VAL A 188 16.71 -4.98 -7.22
CA VAL A 188 16.11 -4.74 -8.53
C VAL A 188 15.18 -5.89 -8.86
N VAL A 189 13.91 -5.56 -9.09
CA VAL A 189 12.85 -6.52 -9.39
C VAL A 189 12.33 -6.27 -10.79
N GLN A 190 12.20 -7.33 -11.57
CA GLN A 190 11.52 -7.30 -12.87
C GLN A 190 10.27 -8.14 -12.82
N SER A 191 9.20 -7.67 -13.46
CA SER A 191 7.90 -8.32 -13.49
C SER A 191 7.25 -8.22 -14.86
N ASN A 192 6.62 -9.33 -15.28
CA ASN A 192 5.83 -9.42 -16.52
C ASN A 192 4.62 -10.35 -16.33
N GLY A 193 3.88 -10.66 -17.40
CA GLY A 193 2.75 -11.58 -17.34
C GLY A 193 1.53 -10.99 -16.65
N PHE A 194 1.24 -9.74 -16.95
CA PHE A 194 0.07 -9.04 -16.42
C PHE A 194 -1.16 -9.26 -17.28
N ARG A 195 -2.33 -9.12 -16.68
CA ARG A 195 -3.63 -9.06 -17.38
C ARG A 195 -3.81 -7.70 -18.05
N ASP A 196 -4.65 -7.64 -19.09
CA ASP A 196 -4.95 -6.40 -19.82
C ASP A 196 -5.94 -5.46 -19.11
N ASP A 197 -6.59 -5.90 -18.05
CA ASP A 197 -7.64 -5.17 -17.34
C ASP A 197 -7.18 -4.50 -16.05
N LEU A 198 -5.87 -4.31 -15.90
CA LEU A 198 -5.27 -3.65 -14.75
C LEU A 198 -5.29 -2.12 -14.87
N TRP A 199 -5.48 -1.47 -13.72
CA TRP A 199 -5.38 -0.03 -13.58
C TRP A 199 -4.15 0.31 -12.73
N LEU A 200 -3.32 1.23 -13.20
CA LEU A 200 -2.13 1.65 -12.46
C LEU A 200 -2.44 2.62 -11.32
N ASP A 201 -3.56 3.34 -11.41
CA ASP A 201 -4.02 4.32 -10.44
C ASP A 201 -5.55 4.42 -10.42
N ALA A 202 -6.08 5.25 -9.52
CA ALA A 202 -7.52 5.45 -9.43
C ALA A 202 -8.10 6.30 -10.56
N ASN A 203 -7.30 7.01 -11.36
CA ASN A 203 -7.78 7.67 -12.59
C ASN A 203 -8.03 6.67 -13.72
N GLY A 204 -7.62 5.43 -13.55
CA GLY A 204 -7.84 4.39 -14.53
C GLY A 204 -6.79 4.34 -15.63
N SER A 205 -5.57 4.78 -15.33
CA SER A 205 -4.42 4.64 -16.24
C SER A 205 -4.24 3.18 -16.61
N PRO A 206 -4.36 2.80 -17.90
CA PRO A 206 -4.35 1.40 -18.30
C PRO A 206 -2.95 0.78 -18.23
N MET A 207 -2.92 -0.52 -17.98
CA MET A 207 -1.74 -1.36 -18.19
C MET A 207 -2.17 -2.57 -19.03
N THR A 208 -1.35 -2.94 -20.01
CA THR A 208 -1.61 -4.07 -20.88
C THR A 208 -0.73 -5.28 -20.55
N SER A 209 -1.04 -6.41 -21.12
CA SER A 209 -0.24 -7.63 -21.02
C SER A 209 1.17 -7.49 -21.62
N ALA A 210 1.42 -6.44 -22.41
CA ALA A 210 2.75 -6.13 -22.95
C ALA A 210 3.67 -5.44 -21.93
N ALA A 211 3.13 -5.07 -20.77
CA ALA A 211 3.88 -4.33 -19.77
C ALA A 211 5.02 -5.16 -19.15
N THR A 212 6.15 -4.50 -18.98
CA THR A 212 7.21 -4.91 -18.07
C THR A 212 7.39 -3.85 -17.00
N ILE A 213 7.45 -4.25 -15.75
CA ILE A 213 7.68 -3.36 -14.62
C ILE A 213 9.05 -3.66 -14.03
N THR A 214 9.84 -2.60 -13.83
CA THR A 214 11.10 -2.67 -13.07
C THR A 214 10.97 -1.84 -11.82
N GLU A 215 11.23 -2.44 -10.67
CA GLU A 215 11.21 -1.79 -9.37
C GLU A 215 12.60 -1.85 -8.73
N ARG A 216 13.03 -0.75 -8.16
CA ARG A 216 14.31 -0.65 -7.46
C ARG A 216 14.03 -0.25 -6.02
N PHE A 217 14.08 -1.25 -5.12
CA PHE A 217 13.84 -1.07 -3.69
C PHE A 217 15.13 -0.65 -3.01
N ARG A 218 15.09 0.46 -2.31
CA ARG A 218 16.18 0.99 -1.51
C ARG A 218 15.67 1.34 -0.12
N ARG A 219 16.29 0.79 0.92
CA ARG A 219 16.02 1.12 2.32
C ARG A 219 17.17 1.97 2.85
N PRO A 220 17.07 3.31 2.87
CA PRO A 220 18.15 4.20 3.29
C PRO A 220 18.42 4.13 4.80
N ASP A 221 17.39 3.90 5.59
CA ASP A 221 17.43 3.82 7.04
C ASP A 221 16.35 2.88 7.58
N PHE A 222 16.15 2.86 8.91
CA PHE A 222 15.16 2.00 9.54
C PHE A 222 13.75 2.32 9.07
N GLY A 223 13.40 3.60 9.01
CA GLY A 223 12.04 4.10 8.87
C GLY A 223 11.53 4.24 7.44
N HIS A 224 12.42 4.26 6.44
CA HIS A 224 12.03 4.67 5.10
C HIS A 224 12.40 3.63 4.04
N LEU A 225 11.52 3.50 3.06
CA LEU A 225 11.71 2.66 1.87
C LEU A 225 11.36 3.48 0.63
N GLU A 226 12.27 3.51 -0.33
CA GLU A 226 12.09 4.12 -1.63
C GLU A 226 11.96 3.05 -2.70
N ILE A 227 11.00 3.20 -3.60
CA ILE A 227 10.76 2.29 -4.73
C ILE A 227 10.76 3.13 -6.01
N ALA A 228 11.86 3.11 -6.76
CA ALA A 228 11.85 3.65 -8.10
C ALA A 228 11.19 2.63 -9.03
N LEU A 229 9.99 2.97 -9.50
CA LEU A 229 9.13 2.12 -10.30
C LEU A 229 9.12 2.62 -11.73
N THR A 230 9.56 1.76 -12.66
CA THR A 230 9.54 2.01 -14.12
C THR A 230 8.50 1.11 -14.76
N VAL A 231 7.60 1.71 -15.53
CA VAL A 231 6.66 1.00 -16.39
C VAL A 231 7.09 1.15 -17.83
N ASP A 232 7.28 0.02 -18.51
CA ASP A 232 7.50 -0.08 -19.94
C ASP A 232 6.35 -0.88 -20.56
N ASP A 233 5.40 -0.17 -21.13
CA ASP A 233 4.23 -0.74 -21.81
C ASP A 233 4.03 0.00 -23.15
N PRO A 234 4.65 -0.48 -24.22
CA PRO A 234 4.63 0.22 -25.52
C PRO A 234 3.25 0.27 -26.17
N LYS A 235 2.29 -0.54 -25.70
CA LYS A 235 0.89 -0.47 -26.18
C LYS A 235 0.15 0.69 -25.55
N ALA A 236 0.38 0.98 -24.25
CA ALA A 236 -0.33 2.02 -23.52
C ALA A 236 0.40 3.36 -23.47
N TYR A 237 1.74 3.35 -23.56
CA TYR A 237 2.58 4.54 -23.40
C TYR A 237 3.53 4.71 -24.58
N THR A 238 3.83 5.96 -24.92
CA THR A 238 4.73 6.31 -26.05
C THR A 238 6.21 6.11 -25.72
N ARG A 239 6.54 5.97 -24.44
CA ARG A 239 7.90 5.68 -23.91
C ARG A 239 7.79 5.14 -22.50
N PRO A 240 8.81 4.42 -22.01
CA PRO A 240 8.92 4.07 -20.59
C PRO A 240 8.91 5.32 -19.71
N TRP A 241 8.38 5.20 -18.50
CA TRP A 241 8.36 6.26 -17.51
C TRP A 241 8.65 5.71 -16.12
N THR A 242 9.19 6.57 -15.25
CA THR A 242 9.61 6.18 -13.90
C THR A 242 9.08 7.18 -12.88
N VAL A 243 8.57 6.66 -11.77
CA VAL A 243 8.20 7.42 -10.57
C VAL A 243 8.93 6.85 -9.36
N THR A 244 9.11 7.65 -8.32
CA THR A 244 9.66 7.21 -7.04
C THR A 244 8.56 7.24 -6.00
N LEU A 245 8.21 6.07 -5.49
CA LEU A 245 7.25 5.89 -4.42
C LEU A 245 7.98 5.80 -3.09
N LYS A 246 7.45 6.45 -2.07
CA LYS A 246 8.01 6.45 -0.73
C LYS A 246 7.09 5.74 0.23
N GLN A 247 7.68 5.03 1.18
CA GLN A 247 6.96 4.32 2.22
C GLN A 247 7.63 4.51 3.56
N THR A 248 6.81 4.56 4.60
CA THR A 248 7.24 4.69 5.99
C THR A 248 6.93 3.41 6.76
N ILE A 249 7.83 3.01 7.64
CA ILE A 249 7.63 1.83 8.47
C ILE A 249 6.59 2.10 9.57
N VAL A 250 5.70 1.13 9.78
CA VAL A 250 4.74 1.12 10.89
C VAL A 250 5.27 0.18 11.97
N ALA A 251 6.07 0.71 12.88
CA ALA A 251 6.92 -0.09 13.77
C ALA A 251 6.21 -0.74 14.95
N ASN A 252 5.01 -0.31 15.30
CA ASN A 252 4.28 -0.79 16.47
C ASN A 252 2.88 -1.31 16.10
N SER A 253 2.75 -1.98 14.96
CA SER A 253 1.48 -2.52 14.48
C SER A 253 1.69 -3.90 13.86
N ASP A 254 0.60 -4.55 13.50
CA ASP A 254 0.59 -5.73 12.65
C ASP A 254 -0.49 -5.57 11.58
N LEU A 255 -0.51 -6.48 10.58
CA LEU A 255 -1.55 -6.48 9.57
C LEU A 255 -2.88 -6.91 10.19
N LEU A 256 -3.94 -6.25 9.75
CA LEU A 256 -5.31 -6.64 10.04
C LEU A 256 -5.93 -7.28 8.79
N ASP A 257 -6.89 -8.15 9.00
CA ASP A 257 -7.68 -8.70 7.90
C ASP A 257 -8.63 -7.63 7.38
N TYR A 258 -8.48 -7.25 6.13
CA TYR A 258 -9.46 -6.43 5.43
C TYR A 258 -10.11 -7.25 4.31
N VAL A 259 -11.36 -7.64 4.55
CA VAL A 259 -12.17 -8.40 3.58
C VAL A 259 -13.10 -7.42 2.89
N CYS A 260 -12.82 -7.12 1.64
CA CYS A 260 -13.49 -6.09 0.85
C CYS A 260 -15.03 -6.22 0.81
N GLN A 261 -15.56 -7.44 0.89
CA GLN A 261 -17.01 -7.70 0.86
C GLN A 261 -17.62 -7.92 2.25
N GLU A 262 -16.82 -7.83 3.32
CA GLU A 262 -17.33 -8.04 4.67
C GLU A 262 -18.26 -6.90 5.06
N ASN A 263 -19.47 -7.26 5.48
CA ASN A 263 -20.55 -6.32 5.83
C ASN A 263 -21.02 -5.39 4.68
N GLU A 264 -20.64 -5.68 3.43
CA GLU A 264 -21.10 -4.91 2.28
C GLU A 264 -22.60 -5.10 2.05
N LYS A 265 -23.38 -4.03 2.22
CA LYS A 265 -24.84 -4.02 2.06
C LYS A 265 -25.26 -3.36 0.74
N ASP A 266 -24.34 -2.66 0.10
CA ASP A 266 -24.62 -1.85 -1.09
C ASP A 266 -24.33 -2.56 -2.42
N VAL A 267 -23.81 -3.80 -2.38
CA VAL A 267 -23.56 -4.61 -3.60
C VAL A 267 -24.75 -4.63 -4.56
N PRO A 268 -26.03 -4.78 -4.12
CA PRO A 268 -27.17 -4.71 -5.02
C PRO A 268 -27.38 -3.34 -5.68
N HIS A 269 -26.80 -2.28 -5.11
CA HIS A 269 -26.90 -0.90 -5.60
C HIS A 269 -25.70 -0.49 -6.45
N LEU A 270 -24.54 -1.14 -6.26
CA LEU A 270 -23.31 -0.88 -7.01
C LEU A 270 -23.33 -1.47 -8.42
N VAL A 271 -24.11 -2.51 -8.65
CA VAL A 271 -24.26 -3.11 -9.97
C VAL A 271 -25.48 -2.45 -10.60
N GLY A 272 -25.26 -1.43 -11.42
CA GLY A 272 -26.31 -0.85 -12.22
C GLY A 272 -27.06 -1.96 -12.98
N LYS A 273 -28.39 -1.92 -12.86
CA LYS A 273 -29.28 -2.81 -13.62
C LYS A 273 -29.29 -2.40 -15.08
#